data_3c7085c6957bbf2234c9af71618ab760
#
_entry.id   3c7085c6957bbf2234c9af71618ab760
#
_cell.length_a   1.000
_cell.length_b   1.000
_cell.length_c   1.000
_cell.angle_alpha   90.00
_cell.angle_beta   90.00
_cell.angle_gamma   90.00
#
_symmetry.space_group_name_H-M   'P 1'
#
loop_
_entity.id
_entity.type
_entity.pdbx_description
1 polymer ?
#
loop_
_entity_poly.entity_id
_entity_poly.type
_entity_poly.pdbx_seq_one_letter_code
_entity_poly.pdbx_strand_id
1 'polypeptide(L)'
;MPMSVDDAVHKTVHAAGGSKVVADRLGMPAGVVRAKANPNDRSRGVYLPEAVELMSLTGDHRLLSAMADEFGYQLRPLGEVDSAGRALVGLVTDAVFGGLDEADIRRAVTALGAKSADMRQSIYGLQEVLARLAKETERA
;
A
#
# COMPACT_ATOMS: atom_id res chain seq x y z
N MET A 1 17.77 0.68 3.36
CA MET A 1 17.04 0.78 4.64
C MET A 1 15.71 1.45 4.38
N PRO A 2 14.63 0.99 4.99
CA PRO A 2 13.35 1.69 4.92
C PRO A 2 13.51 3.09 5.53
N MET A 3 12.70 4.03 5.05
CA MET A 3 12.70 5.41 5.55
C MET A 3 12.05 5.44 6.93
N SER A 4 12.67 6.13 7.89
CA SER A 4 12.03 6.32 9.20
C SER A 4 10.82 7.26 9.10
N VAL A 5 9.88 7.14 10.05
CA VAL A 5 8.71 8.02 10.13
C VAL A 5 9.13 9.49 10.27
N ASP A 6 10.15 9.76 11.09
CA ASP A 6 10.68 11.14 11.30
C ASP A 6 11.28 11.72 10.00
N ASP A 7 12.04 10.90 9.24
CA ASP A 7 12.57 11.31 7.94
C ASP A 7 11.46 11.54 6.91
N ALA A 8 10.41 10.73 6.96
CA ALA A 8 9.25 10.89 6.08
C ALA A 8 8.54 12.21 6.33
N VAL A 9 8.29 12.59 7.59
CA VAL A 9 7.74 13.90 7.97
C VAL A 9 8.63 15.04 7.45
N HIS A 10 9.94 14.97 7.71
CA HIS A 10 10.90 15.96 7.25
C HIS A 10 10.84 16.16 5.74
N LYS A 11 10.92 15.07 4.99
CA LYS A 11 10.90 15.09 3.51
C LYS A 11 9.56 15.58 2.95
N THR A 12 8.42 15.21 3.58
CA THR A 12 7.10 15.70 3.16
C THR A 12 7.00 17.21 3.34
N VAL A 13 7.39 17.74 4.50
CA VAL A 13 7.37 19.18 4.75
C VAL A 13 8.31 19.92 3.80
N HIS A 14 9.50 19.37 3.52
CA HIS A 14 10.44 19.96 2.60
C HIS A 14 9.93 19.97 1.15
N ALA A 15 9.37 18.87 0.69
CA ALA A 15 8.79 18.75 -0.65
C ALA A 15 7.57 19.66 -0.86
N ALA A 16 6.82 19.95 0.19
CA ALA A 16 5.67 20.85 0.17
C ALA A 16 6.05 22.36 0.14
N GLY A 17 7.35 22.69 0.09
CA GLY A 17 7.85 24.06 0.07
C GLY A 17 8.38 24.57 1.41
N GLY A 18 8.55 23.66 2.37
CA GLY A 18 9.14 23.96 3.69
C GLY A 18 8.12 24.33 4.76
N SER A 19 8.64 24.47 5.99
CA SER A 19 7.81 24.65 7.18
C SER A 19 6.93 25.90 7.16
N LYS A 20 7.32 26.96 6.46
CA LYS A 20 6.47 28.16 6.36
C LYS A 20 5.23 27.90 5.51
N VAL A 21 5.40 27.28 4.35
CA VAL A 21 4.28 26.97 3.43
C VAL A 21 3.30 25.99 4.07
N VAL A 22 3.81 24.96 4.72
CA VAL A 22 3.00 23.98 5.44
C VAL A 22 2.28 24.62 6.63
N ALA A 23 2.97 25.47 7.39
CA ALA A 23 2.41 26.19 8.53
C ALA A 23 1.22 27.07 8.14
N ASP A 24 1.35 27.83 7.06
CA ASP A 24 0.28 28.68 6.53
C ASP A 24 -0.95 27.87 6.15
N ARG A 25 -0.77 26.65 5.63
CA ARG A 25 -1.86 25.75 5.25
C ARG A 25 -2.52 25.05 6.44
N LEU A 26 -1.71 24.67 7.44
CA LEU A 26 -2.19 23.99 8.66
C LEU A 26 -2.70 24.95 9.73
N GLY A 27 -2.60 26.29 9.51
CA GLY A 27 -2.93 27.27 10.53
C GLY A 27 -2.05 27.20 11.78
N MET A 28 -0.80 26.76 11.63
CA MET A 28 0.14 26.58 12.73
C MET A 28 1.32 27.57 12.62
N PRO A 29 1.99 27.93 13.73
CA PRO A 29 3.22 28.70 13.65
C PRO A 29 4.34 27.93 12.92
N ALA A 30 5.07 28.59 12.01
CA ALA A 30 6.14 27.96 11.23
C ALA A 30 7.25 27.34 12.09
N GLY A 31 7.52 27.93 13.27
CA GLY A 31 8.47 27.38 14.24
C GLY A 31 8.03 26.03 14.82
N VAL A 32 6.72 25.87 15.01
CA VAL A 32 6.14 24.59 15.49
C VAL A 32 6.28 23.51 14.42
N VAL A 33 5.92 23.83 13.17
CA VAL A 33 6.06 22.88 12.04
C VAL A 33 7.53 22.49 11.85
N ARG A 34 8.45 23.46 11.94
CA ARG A 34 9.90 23.19 11.85
C ARG A 34 10.38 22.25 12.95
N ALA A 35 9.93 22.48 14.19
CA ALA A 35 10.31 21.62 15.31
C ALA A 35 9.77 20.21 15.18
N LYS A 36 8.50 20.07 14.73
CA LYS A 36 7.86 18.76 14.49
C LYS A 36 8.47 18.01 13.30
N ALA A 37 8.97 18.71 12.30
CA ALA A 37 9.63 18.14 11.13
C ALA A 37 11.14 17.89 11.30
N ASN A 38 11.68 18.12 12.49
CA ASN A 38 13.09 17.88 12.78
C ASN A 38 13.32 16.40 13.15
N PRO A 39 13.96 15.57 12.32
CA PRO A 39 14.17 14.16 12.60
C PRO A 39 15.09 13.89 13.80
N ASN A 40 15.83 14.91 14.25
CA ASN A 40 16.72 14.82 15.41
C ASN A 40 16.04 15.21 16.73
N ASP A 41 14.83 15.76 16.70
CA ASP A 41 14.08 16.18 17.88
C ASP A 41 12.81 15.35 18.07
N ARG A 42 12.95 14.19 18.72
CA ARG A 42 11.84 13.30 19.01
C ARG A 42 10.88 13.78 20.11
N SER A 43 11.22 14.90 20.77
CA SER A 43 10.35 15.47 21.81
C SER A 43 9.09 16.14 21.25
N ARG A 44 9.06 16.43 19.95
CA ARG A 44 8.01 17.20 19.26
C ARG A 44 7.55 16.53 17.97
N GLY A 45 7.05 15.31 18.10
CA GLY A 45 6.50 14.58 16.97
C GLY A 45 5.23 15.19 16.39
N VAL A 46 4.87 14.77 15.21
CA VAL A 46 3.57 15.06 14.56
C VAL A 46 2.51 14.19 15.19
N TYR A 47 1.39 14.77 15.63
CA TYR A 47 0.24 14.00 16.10
C TYR A 47 -0.48 13.35 14.92
N LEU A 48 -1.13 12.21 15.18
CA LEU A 48 -1.81 11.45 14.13
C LEU A 48 -2.81 12.27 13.31
N PRO A 49 -3.69 13.13 13.88
CA PRO A 49 -4.55 13.99 13.09
C PRO A 49 -3.79 14.99 12.21
N GLU A 50 -2.69 15.56 12.72
CA GLU A 50 -1.84 16.47 11.94
C GLU A 50 -1.13 15.75 10.79
N ALA A 51 -0.73 14.48 11.00
CA ALA A 51 -0.15 13.66 9.96
C ALA A 51 -1.14 13.39 8.82
N VAL A 52 -2.40 13.08 9.15
CA VAL A 52 -3.47 12.89 8.16
C VAL A 52 -3.72 14.20 7.39
N GLU A 53 -3.79 15.33 8.08
CA GLU A 53 -3.98 16.64 7.47
C GLU A 53 -2.80 17.02 6.56
N LEU A 54 -1.56 16.81 7.01
CA LEU A 54 -0.35 17.03 6.22
C LEU A 54 -0.36 16.21 4.92
N MET A 55 -0.69 14.92 4.99
CA MET A 55 -0.78 14.05 3.83
C MET A 55 -1.91 14.47 2.88
N SER A 56 -3.05 14.88 3.43
CA SER A 56 -4.20 15.36 2.64
C SER A 56 -3.90 16.66 1.89
N LEU A 57 -3.19 17.59 2.53
CA LEU A 57 -2.82 18.88 1.95
C LEU A 57 -1.71 18.75 0.90
N THR A 58 -0.78 17.83 1.09
CA THR A 58 0.38 17.67 0.21
C THR A 58 0.17 16.65 -0.90
N GLY A 59 -0.76 15.71 -0.73
CA GLY A 59 -0.90 14.53 -1.57
C GLY A 59 0.27 13.55 -1.44
N ASP A 60 1.16 13.78 -0.49
CA ASP A 60 2.38 12.98 -0.28
C ASP A 60 2.14 11.95 0.83
N HIS A 61 2.04 10.69 0.47
CA HIS A 61 1.74 9.59 1.37
C HIS A 61 2.99 8.83 1.86
N ARG A 62 4.21 9.38 1.68
CA ARG A 62 5.43 8.71 2.15
C ARG A 62 5.46 8.47 3.66
N LEU A 63 4.80 9.34 4.44
CA LEU A 63 4.67 9.15 5.88
C LEU A 63 3.86 7.88 6.21
N LEU A 64 2.73 7.68 5.51
CA LEU A 64 1.91 6.47 5.65
C LEU A 64 2.69 5.23 5.20
N SER A 65 3.45 5.33 4.10
CA SER A 65 4.32 4.25 3.62
C SER A 65 5.40 3.90 4.64
N ALA A 66 6.07 4.90 5.23
CA ALA A 66 7.08 4.67 6.26
C ALA A 66 6.50 3.97 7.50
N MET A 67 5.30 4.36 7.93
CA MET A 67 4.59 3.70 9.03
C MET A 67 4.23 2.25 8.68
N ALA A 68 3.75 1.99 7.48
CA ALA A 68 3.42 0.65 7.03
C ALA A 68 4.67 -0.25 6.96
N ASP A 69 5.77 0.25 6.41
CA ASP A 69 7.05 -0.46 6.31
C ASP A 69 7.59 -0.86 7.69
N GLU A 70 7.44 0.01 8.70
CA GLU A 70 7.89 -0.26 10.08
C GLU A 70 7.18 -1.47 10.69
N PHE A 71 5.91 -1.70 10.32
CA PHE A 71 5.10 -2.82 10.78
C PHE A 71 5.04 -3.98 9.77
N GLY A 72 5.78 -3.93 8.67
CA GLY A 72 5.81 -4.98 7.64
C GLY A 72 4.56 -5.03 6.76
N TYR A 73 3.82 -3.92 6.64
CA TYR A 73 2.66 -3.81 5.77
C TYR A 73 2.99 -3.12 4.45
N GLN A 74 2.27 -3.48 3.42
CA GLN A 74 2.25 -2.78 2.14
C GLN A 74 0.96 -2.00 1.99
N LEU A 75 1.06 -0.75 1.50
CA LEU A 75 -0.11 0.07 1.21
C LEU A 75 -0.57 -0.16 -0.23
N ARG A 76 -1.89 -0.23 -0.39
CA ARG A 76 -2.54 -0.21 -1.71
C ARG A 76 -3.65 0.84 -1.71
N PRO A 77 -3.69 1.75 -2.69
CA PRO A 77 -4.80 2.69 -2.81
C PRO A 77 -6.13 1.95 -3.00
N LEU A 78 -7.17 2.43 -2.32
CA LEU A 78 -8.52 1.91 -2.54
C LEU A 78 -8.99 2.31 -3.94
N GLY A 79 -9.39 1.32 -4.75
CA GLY A 79 -9.89 1.54 -6.11
C GLY A 79 -8.87 1.36 -7.23
N GLU A 80 -7.57 1.24 -6.95
CA GLU A 80 -6.60 0.74 -7.91
C GLU A 80 -6.52 -0.79 -7.86
N VAL A 81 -7.46 -1.43 -8.53
CA VAL A 81 -7.18 -2.77 -9.05
C VAL A 81 -6.23 -2.52 -10.22
N ASP A 82 -4.94 -2.76 -10.01
CA ASP A 82 -3.95 -2.65 -11.07
C ASP A 82 -4.33 -3.56 -12.25
N SER A 83 -3.72 -3.36 -13.41
CA SER A 83 -4.01 -4.16 -14.60
C SER A 83 -3.82 -5.66 -14.36
N ALA A 84 -2.94 -6.01 -13.45
CA ALA A 84 -2.66 -7.38 -13.04
C ALA A 84 -3.77 -7.96 -12.14
N GLY A 85 -4.27 -7.17 -11.19
CA GLY A 85 -5.42 -7.57 -10.37
C GLY A 85 -6.70 -7.72 -11.20
N ARG A 86 -6.91 -6.85 -12.20
CA ARG A 86 -8.04 -6.99 -13.15
C ARG A 86 -7.91 -8.25 -14.00
N ALA A 87 -6.73 -8.55 -14.51
CA ALA A 87 -6.46 -9.78 -15.26
C ALA A 87 -6.70 -11.03 -14.41
N LEU A 88 -6.32 -10.99 -13.12
CA LEU A 88 -6.54 -12.07 -12.18
C LEU A 88 -8.03 -12.28 -11.87
N VAL A 89 -8.79 -11.20 -11.63
CA VAL A 89 -10.24 -11.27 -11.44
C VAL A 89 -10.92 -11.79 -12.69
N GLY A 90 -10.53 -11.35 -13.88
CA GLY A 90 -11.01 -11.86 -15.15
C GLY A 90 -10.77 -13.37 -15.28
N LEU A 91 -9.55 -13.80 -14.99
CA LEU A 91 -9.16 -15.21 -15.05
C LEU A 91 -9.97 -16.09 -14.08
N VAL A 92 -10.18 -15.63 -12.84
CA VAL A 92 -11.00 -16.34 -11.85
C VAL A 92 -12.45 -16.40 -12.30
N THR A 93 -12.99 -15.32 -12.87
CA THR A 93 -14.34 -15.27 -13.41
C THR A 93 -14.50 -16.26 -14.58
N ASP A 94 -13.55 -16.27 -15.51
CA ASP A 94 -13.54 -17.19 -16.66
C ASP A 94 -13.36 -18.65 -16.22
N ALA A 95 -12.57 -18.90 -15.18
CA ALA A 95 -12.42 -20.25 -14.61
C ALA A 95 -13.71 -20.77 -13.97
N VAL A 96 -14.41 -19.89 -13.22
CA VAL A 96 -15.63 -20.27 -12.48
C VAL A 96 -16.83 -20.40 -13.42
N PHE A 97 -16.94 -19.51 -14.42
CA PHE A 97 -18.13 -19.45 -15.30
C PHE A 97 -17.86 -19.93 -16.73
N GLY A 98 -16.61 -19.98 -17.18
CA GLY A 98 -16.21 -20.28 -18.55
C GLY A 98 -15.71 -21.70 -18.79
N GLY A 99 -15.62 -22.56 -17.77
CA GLY A 99 -15.19 -23.95 -17.91
C GLY A 99 -13.71 -24.14 -18.29
N LEU A 100 -12.83 -23.23 -17.89
CA LEU A 100 -11.38 -23.41 -18.01
C LEU A 100 -10.93 -24.61 -17.17
N ASP A 101 -10.10 -25.47 -17.73
CA ASP A 101 -9.53 -26.57 -16.99
C ASP A 101 -8.42 -26.12 -16.01
N GLU A 102 -8.10 -26.98 -15.04
CA GLU A 102 -7.07 -26.70 -14.05
C GLU A 102 -5.70 -26.39 -14.67
N ALA A 103 -5.38 -26.97 -15.82
CA ALA A 103 -4.11 -26.76 -16.51
C ALA A 103 -4.05 -25.37 -17.16
N ASP A 104 -5.16 -24.87 -17.69
CA ASP A 104 -5.27 -23.51 -18.24
C ASP A 104 -5.13 -22.45 -17.16
N ILE A 105 -5.81 -22.67 -16.03
CA ILE A 105 -5.70 -21.78 -14.85
C ILE A 105 -4.26 -21.74 -14.34
N ARG A 106 -3.61 -22.90 -14.21
CA ARG A 106 -2.24 -23.00 -13.74
C ARG A 106 -1.25 -22.33 -14.68
N ARG A 107 -1.41 -22.46 -16.00
CA ARG A 107 -0.58 -21.77 -17.01
C ARG A 107 -0.72 -20.26 -16.95
N ALA A 108 -1.95 -19.76 -16.87
CA ALA A 108 -2.22 -18.34 -16.81
C ALA A 108 -1.72 -17.70 -15.50
N VAL A 109 -1.90 -18.39 -14.37
CA VAL A 109 -1.40 -18.00 -13.04
C VAL A 109 0.13 -17.94 -13.05
N THR A 110 0.80 -18.93 -13.63
CA THR A 110 2.27 -18.94 -13.76
C THR A 110 2.78 -17.79 -14.64
N ALA A 111 2.11 -17.53 -15.75
CA ALA A 111 2.46 -16.42 -16.66
C ALA A 111 2.28 -15.04 -16.00
N LEU A 112 1.23 -14.86 -15.19
CA LEU A 112 1.01 -13.66 -14.41
C LEU A 112 2.03 -13.50 -13.27
N GLY A 113 2.35 -14.57 -12.57
CA GLY A 113 3.30 -14.58 -11.45
C GLY A 113 4.75 -14.32 -11.83
N ALA A 114 5.12 -14.53 -13.10
CA ALA A 114 6.45 -14.22 -13.61
C ALA A 114 6.72 -12.69 -13.70
N LYS A 115 5.68 -11.85 -13.66
CA LYS A 115 5.79 -10.41 -13.87
C LYS A 115 5.87 -9.55 -12.60
N SER A 116 5.52 -10.07 -11.43
CA SER A 116 5.51 -9.30 -10.18
C SER A 116 5.65 -10.18 -8.94
N ALA A 117 6.49 -9.75 -7.96
CA ALA A 117 6.64 -10.45 -6.68
C ALA A 117 5.34 -10.43 -5.84
N ASP A 118 4.59 -9.33 -5.91
CA ASP A 118 3.32 -9.16 -5.20
C ASP A 118 2.23 -10.10 -5.73
N MET A 119 2.26 -10.36 -7.03
CA MET A 119 1.33 -11.28 -7.67
C MET A 119 1.57 -12.72 -7.24
N ARG A 120 2.82 -13.11 -6.95
CA ARG A 120 3.13 -14.43 -6.43
C ARG A 120 2.44 -14.70 -5.10
N GLN A 121 2.39 -13.73 -4.21
CA GLN A 121 1.76 -13.87 -2.90
C GLN A 121 0.22 -13.98 -3.03
N SER A 122 -0.38 -13.21 -3.93
CA SER A 122 -1.82 -13.33 -4.24
C SER A 122 -2.17 -14.67 -4.88
N ILE A 123 -1.28 -15.22 -5.69
CA ILE A 123 -1.40 -16.54 -6.34
C ILE A 123 -1.36 -17.66 -5.30
N TYR A 124 -0.46 -17.61 -4.31
CA TYR A 124 -0.44 -18.62 -3.24
C TYR A 124 -1.74 -18.62 -2.45
N GLY A 125 -2.29 -17.44 -2.14
CA GLY A 125 -3.60 -17.34 -1.47
C GLY A 125 -4.74 -17.95 -2.29
N LEU A 126 -4.75 -17.75 -3.61
CA LEU A 126 -5.75 -18.34 -4.51
C LEU A 126 -5.59 -19.87 -4.64
N GLN A 127 -4.38 -20.38 -4.68
CA GLN A 127 -4.11 -21.82 -4.71
C GLN A 127 -4.61 -22.50 -3.43
N GLU A 128 -4.47 -21.88 -2.27
CA GLU A 128 -5.03 -22.39 -1.01
C GLU A 128 -6.58 -22.42 -1.04
N VAL A 129 -7.20 -21.35 -1.54
CA VAL A 129 -8.66 -21.29 -1.67
C VAL A 129 -9.17 -22.36 -2.65
N LEU A 130 -8.54 -22.51 -3.80
CA LEU A 130 -8.90 -23.53 -4.80
C LEU A 130 -8.71 -24.95 -4.26
N ALA A 131 -7.63 -25.21 -3.52
CA ALA A 131 -7.39 -26.51 -2.88
C ALA A 131 -8.43 -26.83 -1.79
N ARG A 132 -8.94 -25.81 -1.10
CA ARG A 132 -10.00 -25.95 -0.09
C ARG A 132 -11.35 -26.28 -0.75
N LEU A 133 -11.70 -25.55 -1.81
CA LEU A 133 -12.93 -25.78 -2.58
C LEU A 133 -12.94 -27.15 -3.25
N ALA A 134 -11.81 -27.62 -3.79
CA ALA A 134 -11.68 -28.94 -4.37
C ALA A 134 -11.97 -30.05 -3.33
N LYS A 135 -11.44 -29.91 -2.10
CA LYS A 135 -11.72 -30.85 -1.00
C LYS A 135 -13.17 -30.83 -0.52
N GLU A 136 -13.85 -29.71 -0.62
CA GLU A 136 -15.26 -29.60 -0.25
C GLU A 136 -16.17 -30.23 -1.30
N THR A 137 -15.81 -30.14 -2.61
CA THR A 137 -16.54 -30.81 -3.71
C THR A 137 -16.35 -32.32 -3.71
N GLU A 138 -15.21 -32.83 -3.24
CA GLU A 138 -15.00 -34.30 -3.10
C GLU A 138 -15.75 -34.89 -1.91
N ARG A 139 -16.24 -34.07 -0.97
CA ARG A 139 -17.00 -34.52 0.21
C ARG A 139 -18.52 -34.43 0.04
N ALA A 140 -18.97 -33.81 -1.03
CA ALA A 140 -20.39 -33.70 -1.37
C ALA A 140 -20.84 -34.82 -2.29
#